data_0b96ab1bb821275a96d09dcc10b08562
#
_entry.id   0b96ab1bb821275a96d09dcc10b08562
#
_cell.length_a   1.000
_cell.length_b   1.000
_cell.length_c   1.000
_cell.angle_alpha   90.00
_cell.angle_beta   90.00
_cell.angle_gamma   90.00
#
_symmetry.space_group_name_H-M   'P 1'
#
loop_
_entity.id
_entity.type
_entity.pdbx_description
1 polymer ?
#
loop_
_entity_poly.entity_id
_entity_poly.type
_entity_poly.pdbx_seq_one_letter_code
_entity_poly.pdbx_strand_id
1 'polypeptide(L)'
;KGAAPPSDADIRTWCTACGADDQADDLIATARAVDSMYLEWRRLHQGGMRTVQEDWYALHEQTRICRVYVSNVPPGFFQTPGFATALMGQITAFQGTPNDVAEAVAARVARSRFLYEGGHRYVVLMEESILRYRTADPDAMRGQLRHLLTVMPLASVSLGIIPFTAQRTVWPLEAFYLHDDTVAVVETLTAEIKVTQPRELADYAKAFAGLAEMAVYGDTARTLIQAAIDALE
;
A
#
# COMPACT_ATOMS: atom_id res chain seq x y z
N LYS A 1 -19.73 -10.34 33.48
CA LYS A 1 -19.15 -11.28 32.50
C LYS A 1 -19.72 -10.87 31.14
N GLY A 2 -18.96 -10.16 30.32
CA GLY A 2 -19.36 -9.85 28.96
C GLY A 2 -19.41 -11.14 28.15
N ALA A 3 -20.60 -11.58 27.77
CA ALA A 3 -20.83 -12.80 27.03
C ALA A 3 -20.93 -12.55 25.51
N ALA A 4 -21.00 -11.30 25.09
CA ALA A 4 -21.05 -10.88 23.69
C ALA A 4 -20.35 -9.51 23.51
N PRO A 5 -19.79 -9.22 22.34
CA PRO A 5 -19.28 -7.90 22.03
C PRO A 5 -20.43 -6.85 22.12
N PRO A 6 -20.11 -5.59 22.48
CA PRO A 6 -21.11 -4.54 22.55
C PRO A 6 -21.67 -4.23 21.16
N SER A 7 -22.96 -3.89 21.09
CA SER A 7 -23.57 -3.36 19.87
C SER A 7 -23.18 -1.89 19.66
N ASP A 8 -23.34 -1.39 18.44
CA ASP A 8 -23.15 0.03 18.13
C ASP A 8 -23.98 0.95 19.03
N ALA A 9 -25.21 0.53 19.35
CA ALA A 9 -26.12 1.28 20.22
C ALA A 9 -25.58 1.32 21.66
N ASP A 10 -25.03 0.22 22.17
CA ASP A 10 -24.41 0.17 23.49
C ASP A 10 -23.20 1.11 23.56
N ILE A 11 -22.33 1.09 22.53
CA ILE A 11 -21.16 1.96 22.47
C ILE A 11 -21.58 3.43 22.45
N ARG A 12 -22.55 3.82 21.63
CA ARG A 12 -23.06 5.21 21.60
C ARG A 12 -23.64 5.62 22.95
N THR A 13 -24.42 4.75 23.56
CA THR A 13 -25.00 5.02 24.89
C THR A 13 -23.89 5.22 25.95
N TRP A 14 -22.84 4.40 25.93
CA TRP A 14 -21.72 4.55 26.85
C TRP A 14 -20.93 5.83 26.60
N CYS A 15 -20.68 6.18 25.32
CA CYS A 15 -20.00 7.44 24.96
C CYS A 15 -20.77 8.65 25.48
N THR A 16 -22.08 8.70 25.25
CA THR A 16 -22.95 9.78 25.73
C THR A 16 -22.91 9.86 27.27
N ALA A 17 -23.02 8.73 27.98
CA ALA A 17 -22.96 8.69 29.43
C ALA A 17 -21.61 9.17 30.01
N CYS A 18 -20.54 9.02 29.26
CA CYS A 18 -19.17 9.44 29.61
C CYS A 18 -18.79 10.83 29.08
N GLY A 19 -19.66 11.50 28.32
CA GLY A 19 -19.35 12.77 27.65
C GLY A 19 -18.28 12.66 26.57
N ALA A 20 -18.21 11.53 25.88
CA ALA A 20 -17.22 11.16 24.87
C ALA A 20 -17.87 10.79 23.52
N ASP A 21 -18.91 11.53 23.13
CA ASP A 21 -19.68 11.28 21.90
C ASP A 21 -18.79 11.33 20.64
N ASP A 22 -17.74 12.13 20.66
CA ASP A 22 -16.73 12.26 19.59
C ASP A 22 -15.91 10.98 19.37
N GLN A 23 -15.88 10.06 20.32
CA GLN A 23 -15.17 8.78 20.25
C GLN A 23 -16.05 7.62 19.76
N ALA A 24 -17.36 7.84 19.63
CA ALA A 24 -18.30 6.75 19.36
C ALA A 24 -18.02 6.03 18.05
N ASP A 25 -17.72 6.75 16.97
CA ASP A 25 -17.47 6.16 15.65
C ASP A 25 -16.15 5.36 15.63
N ASP A 26 -15.10 5.87 16.28
CA ASP A 26 -13.82 5.16 16.41
C ASP A 26 -13.97 3.87 17.23
N LEU A 27 -14.70 3.91 18.33
CA LEU A 27 -14.94 2.74 19.18
C LEU A 27 -15.80 1.69 18.47
N ILE A 28 -16.81 2.10 17.69
CA ILE A 28 -17.62 1.19 16.88
C ILE A 28 -16.76 0.53 15.80
N ALA A 29 -15.94 1.31 15.09
CA ALA A 29 -15.03 0.76 14.08
C ALA A 29 -14.03 -0.23 14.70
N THR A 30 -13.48 0.11 15.87
CA THR A 30 -12.59 -0.78 16.63
C THR A 30 -13.30 -2.07 17.04
N ALA A 31 -14.49 -1.99 17.61
CA ALA A 31 -15.23 -3.17 18.05
C ALA A 31 -15.59 -4.13 16.89
N ARG A 32 -15.84 -3.59 15.70
CA ARG A 32 -16.12 -4.38 14.49
C ARG A 32 -14.87 -5.00 13.86
N ALA A 33 -13.71 -4.35 14.04
CA ALA A 33 -12.48 -4.70 13.37
C ALA A 33 -11.48 -5.50 14.21
N VAL A 34 -11.72 -5.68 15.52
CA VAL A 34 -10.78 -6.28 16.50
C VAL A 34 -10.12 -7.57 15.97
N ASP A 35 -10.88 -8.47 15.35
CA ASP A 35 -10.36 -9.74 14.84
C ASP A 35 -9.67 -9.66 13.48
N SER A 36 -9.85 -8.55 12.75
CA SER A 36 -9.34 -8.37 11.38
C SER A 36 -8.29 -7.27 11.22
N MET A 37 -8.06 -6.45 12.25
CA MET A 37 -7.13 -5.32 12.17
C MET A 37 -5.67 -5.73 12.04
N TYR A 38 -5.29 -6.86 12.63
CA TYR A 38 -3.92 -7.36 12.63
C TYR A 38 -3.91 -8.80 12.14
N LEU A 39 -3.35 -9.03 10.95
CA LEU A 39 -3.24 -10.34 10.33
C LEU A 39 -1.76 -10.68 10.11
N GLU A 40 -1.26 -11.69 10.81
CA GLU A 40 0.12 -12.15 10.64
C GLU A 40 0.35 -12.71 9.22
N TRP A 41 1.40 -12.25 8.55
CA TRP A 41 1.78 -12.75 7.23
C TRP A 41 1.96 -14.27 7.20
N ARG A 42 2.57 -14.83 8.25
CA ARG A 42 2.75 -16.28 8.35
C ARG A 42 1.42 -17.02 8.31
N ARG A 43 0.37 -16.47 8.93
CA ARG A 43 -0.99 -17.04 8.90
C ARG A 43 -1.63 -16.85 7.53
N LEU A 44 -1.53 -15.67 6.95
CA LEU A 44 -2.06 -15.36 5.63
C LEU A 44 -1.40 -16.20 4.53
N HIS A 45 -0.10 -16.44 4.64
CA HIS A 45 0.69 -17.19 3.67
C HIS A 45 0.78 -18.70 3.95
N GLN A 46 0.04 -19.25 4.92
CA GLN A 46 0.04 -20.70 5.19
C GLN A 46 -0.32 -21.54 3.96
N GLY A 47 -1.26 -21.06 3.14
CA GLY A 47 -1.68 -21.67 1.88
C GLY A 47 -0.94 -21.15 0.63
N GLY A 48 0.13 -20.35 0.82
CA GLY A 48 0.81 -19.62 -0.24
C GLY A 48 0.39 -18.15 -0.35
N MET A 49 1.06 -17.40 -1.19
CA MET A 49 0.83 -15.95 -1.37
C MET A 49 -0.31 -15.62 -2.36
N ARG A 50 -0.73 -16.57 -3.17
CA ARG A 50 -1.76 -16.36 -4.21
C ARG A 50 -3.06 -15.82 -3.62
N THR A 51 -3.58 -16.42 -2.56
CA THR A 51 -4.85 -16.02 -1.93
C THR A 51 -4.81 -14.56 -1.47
N VAL A 52 -3.69 -14.13 -0.87
CA VAL A 52 -3.51 -12.73 -0.47
C VAL A 52 -3.57 -11.79 -1.68
N GLN A 53 -3.01 -12.19 -2.83
CA GLN A 53 -3.10 -11.38 -4.04
C GLN A 53 -4.54 -11.30 -4.59
N GLU A 54 -5.35 -12.35 -4.41
CA GLU A 54 -6.77 -12.36 -4.78
C GLU A 54 -7.60 -11.44 -3.87
N ASP A 55 -7.32 -11.40 -2.56
CA ASP A 55 -7.96 -10.47 -1.62
C ASP A 55 -7.65 -9.01 -1.98
N TRP A 56 -6.41 -8.70 -2.32
CA TRP A 56 -6.01 -7.40 -2.82
C TRP A 56 -6.69 -7.03 -4.14
N TYR A 57 -6.95 -8.02 -5.01
CA TYR A 57 -7.69 -7.80 -6.25
C TYR A 57 -9.10 -7.29 -5.96
N ALA A 58 -9.84 -7.96 -5.07
CA ALA A 58 -11.19 -7.56 -4.69
C ALA A 58 -11.24 -6.15 -4.06
N LEU A 59 -10.24 -5.82 -3.23
CA LEU A 59 -10.14 -4.49 -2.64
C LEU A 59 -9.91 -3.40 -3.70
N HIS A 60 -9.00 -3.64 -4.65
CA HIS A 60 -8.74 -2.69 -5.75
C HIS A 60 -9.95 -2.52 -6.68
N GLU A 61 -10.68 -3.59 -6.96
CA GLU A 61 -11.89 -3.54 -7.80
C GLU A 61 -12.96 -2.61 -7.23
N GLN A 62 -13.08 -2.54 -5.90
CA GLN A 62 -14.06 -1.70 -5.20
C GLN A 62 -13.58 -0.25 -4.99
N THR A 63 -12.27 0.00 -5.07
CA THR A 63 -11.66 1.29 -4.74
C THR A 63 -11.73 2.24 -5.94
N ARG A 64 -12.27 3.45 -5.76
CA ARG A 64 -12.25 4.50 -6.78
C ARG A 64 -10.95 5.28 -6.78
N ILE A 65 -10.46 5.67 -5.60
CA ILE A 65 -9.24 6.45 -5.42
C ILE A 65 -8.35 5.73 -4.43
N CYS A 66 -7.21 5.25 -4.91
CA CYS A 66 -6.19 4.65 -4.06
C CYS A 66 -5.02 5.65 -3.90
N ARG A 67 -4.79 6.13 -2.67
CA ARG A 67 -3.63 6.94 -2.32
C ARG A 67 -2.59 6.02 -1.69
N VAL A 68 -1.39 6.02 -2.24
CA VAL A 68 -0.34 5.08 -1.83
C VAL A 68 0.93 5.84 -1.52
N TYR A 69 1.48 5.63 -0.34
CA TYR A 69 2.84 6.02 -0.01
C TYR A 69 3.69 4.76 0.19
N VAL A 70 4.85 4.72 -0.43
CA VAL A 70 5.81 3.63 -0.27
C VAL A 70 7.22 4.16 -0.05
N SER A 71 7.93 3.50 0.88
CA SER A 71 9.32 3.81 1.24
C SER A 71 10.28 2.63 1.01
N ASN A 72 9.76 1.46 0.63
CA ASN A 72 10.49 0.20 0.55
C ASN A 72 10.53 -0.40 -0.86
N VAL A 73 9.39 -0.62 -1.50
CA VAL A 73 9.29 -1.20 -2.85
C VAL A 73 8.19 -0.53 -3.68
N PRO A 74 8.23 -0.57 -5.02
CA PRO A 74 7.13 -0.08 -5.84
C PRO A 74 5.82 -0.79 -5.49
N PRO A 75 4.66 -0.10 -5.53
CA PRO A 75 3.36 -0.73 -5.31
C PRO A 75 3.13 -1.93 -6.22
N GLY A 76 2.46 -2.98 -5.72
CA GLY A 76 2.28 -4.23 -6.44
C GLY A 76 1.69 -4.09 -7.85
N PHE A 77 0.77 -3.14 -8.06
CA PHE A 77 0.16 -2.86 -9.35
C PHE A 77 1.08 -2.11 -10.34
N PHE A 78 2.24 -1.62 -9.88
CA PHE A 78 3.31 -1.07 -10.73
C PHE A 78 4.47 -2.05 -10.94
N GLN A 79 4.42 -3.24 -10.34
CA GLN A 79 5.51 -4.20 -10.47
C GLN A 79 5.45 -4.96 -11.79
N THR A 80 6.62 -5.13 -12.41
CA THR A 80 6.79 -6.04 -13.55
C THR A 80 6.88 -7.49 -13.08
N PRO A 81 6.60 -8.48 -13.94
CA PRO A 81 6.73 -9.90 -13.58
C PRO A 81 8.12 -10.25 -13.02
N GLY A 82 9.20 -9.78 -13.65
CA GLY A 82 10.57 -10.07 -13.22
C GLY A 82 10.89 -9.51 -11.83
N PHE A 83 10.52 -8.24 -11.57
CA PHE A 83 10.70 -7.63 -10.26
C PHE A 83 9.84 -8.33 -9.19
N ALA A 84 8.57 -8.60 -9.49
CA ALA A 84 7.65 -9.26 -8.56
C ALA A 84 8.12 -10.69 -8.22
N THR A 85 8.69 -11.43 -9.19
CA THR A 85 9.25 -12.77 -8.97
C THR A 85 10.44 -12.70 -8.00
N ALA A 86 11.36 -11.76 -8.20
CA ALA A 86 12.51 -11.61 -7.32
C ALA A 86 12.08 -11.24 -5.89
N LEU A 87 11.18 -10.25 -5.74
CA LEU A 87 10.68 -9.80 -4.44
C LEU A 87 9.92 -10.92 -3.70
N MET A 88 8.96 -11.56 -4.37
CA MET A 88 8.17 -12.64 -3.76
C MET A 88 9.03 -13.85 -3.40
N GLY A 89 10.05 -14.17 -4.23
CA GLY A 89 11.01 -15.21 -3.92
C GLY A 89 11.80 -14.93 -2.63
N GLN A 90 12.23 -13.67 -2.42
CA GLN A 90 12.88 -13.24 -1.17
C GLN A 90 11.93 -13.35 0.03
N ILE A 91 10.67 -12.93 -0.11
CA ILE A 91 9.67 -13.01 0.96
C ILE A 91 9.39 -14.47 1.33
N THR A 92 9.15 -15.34 0.34
CA THR A 92 8.92 -16.78 0.53
C THR A 92 10.10 -17.44 1.25
N ALA A 93 11.33 -17.16 0.81
CA ALA A 93 12.53 -17.69 1.43
C ALA A 93 12.71 -17.22 2.88
N PHE A 94 12.44 -15.93 3.15
CA PHE A 94 12.53 -15.35 4.49
C PHE A 94 11.47 -15.91 5.45
N GLN A 95 10.22 -16.04 4.98
CA GLN A 95 9.11 -16.50 5.83
C GLN A 95 9.04 -18.03 5.95
N GLY A 96 9.69 -18.77 5.04
CA GLY A 96 9.62 -20.24 4.99
C GLY A 96 8.22 -20.75 4.61
N THR A 97 7.52 -20.03 3.74
CA THR A 97 6.16 -20.37 3.28
C THR A 97 6.19 -21.24 2.02
N PRO A 98 5.06 -21.88 1.64
CA PRO A 98 4.98 -22.64 0.39
C PRO A 98 5.39 -21.78 -0.82
N ASN A 99 6.08 -22.39 -1.78
CA ASN A 99 6.53 -21.69 -2.99
C ASN A 99 5.47 -21.76 -4.09
N ASP A 100 4.59 -20.75 -4.10
CA ASP A 100 3.60 -20.49 -5.15
C ASP A 100 3.88 -19.16 -5.86
N VAL A 101 5.16 -18.77 -5.93
CA VAL A 101 5.60 -17.45 -6.46
C VAL A 101 5.08 -17.21 -7.87
N ALA A 102 5.07 -18.21 -8.75
CA ALA A 102 4.60 -18.04 -10.13
C ALA A 102 3.11 -17.65 -10.19
N GLU A 103 2.28 -18.33 -9.44
CA GLU A 103 0.83 -18.09 -9.34
C GLU A 103 0.55 -16.74 -8.65
N ALA A 104 1.27 -16.44 -7.58
CA ALA A 104 1.15 -15.17 -6.87
C ALA A 104 1.56 -13.98 -7.75
N VAL A 105 2.64 -14.10 -8.54
CA VAL A 105 3.06 -13.09 -9.51
C VAL A 105 2.01 -12.90 -10.58
N ALA A 106 1.44 -13.97 -11.15
CA ALA A 106 0.38 -13.90 -12.13
C ALA A 106 -0.85 -13.15 -11.58
N ALA A 107 -1.28 -13.45 -10.36
CA ALA A 107 -2.38 -12.77 -9.69
C ALA A 107 -2.05 -11.29 -9.40
N ARG A 108 -0.80 -10.97 -9.01
CA ARG A 108 -0.34 -9.59 -8.80
C ARG A 108 -0.37 -8.77 -10.10
N VAL A 109 0.16 -9.33 -11.18
CA VAL A 109 0.20 -8.67 -12.48
C VAL A 109 -1.21 -8.48 -13.05
N ALA A 110 -2.13 -9.41 -12.82
CA ALA A 110 -3.52 -9.26 -13.23
C ALA A 110 -4.20 -8.01 -12.64
N ARG A 111 -3.78 -7.54 -11.47
CA ARG A 111 -4.31 -6.31 -10.86
C ARG A 111 -3.90 -5.04 -11.60
N SER A 112 -2.81 -5.05 -12.36
CA SER A 112 -2.38 -3.86 -13.11
C SER A 112 -3.40 -3.43 -14.17
N ARG A 113 -4.35 -4.30 -14.54
CA ARG A 113 -5.48 -3.93 -15.43
C ARG A 113 -6.28 -2.74 -14.93
N PHE A 114 -6.41 -2.57 -13.60
CA PHE A 114 -7.14 -1.45 -13.00
C PHE A 114 -6.48 -0.09 -13.25
N LEU A 115 -5.23 -0.05 -13.72
CA LEU A 115 -4.59 1.18 -14.20
C LEU A 115 -5.20 1.66 -15.53
N TYR A 116 -5.81 0.76 -16.29
CA TYR A 116 -6.30 1.00 -17.65
C TYR A 116 -7.84 0.94 -17.75
N GLU A 117 -8.49 0.27 -16.81
CA GLU A 117 -9.92 -0.06 -16.83
C GLU A 117 -10.61 0.39 -15.54
N GLY A 118 -11.96 0.51 -15.58
CA GLY A 118 -12.80 0.64 -14.38
C GLY A 118 -12.92 2.05 -13.78
N GLY A 119 -12.25 3.05 -14.34
CA GLY A 119 -12.35 4.44 -13.85
C GLY A 119 -11.67 4.69 -12.49
N HIS A 120 -10.75 3.84 -12.11
CA HIS A 120 -9.94 3.97 -10.89
C HIS A 120 -8.92 5.10 -11.01
N ARG A 121 -8.51 5.64 -9.86
CA ARG A 121 -7.45 6.65 -9.75
C ARG A 121 -6.42 6.21 -8.73
N TYR A 122 -5.14 6.27 -9.11
CA TYR A 122 -4.00 5.93 -8.28
C TYR A 122 -3.12 7.16 -8.08
N VAL A 123 -3.02 7.64 -6.85
CA VAL A 123 -2.12 8.73 -6.46
C VAL A 123 -1.00 8.10 -5.64
N VAL A 124 0.17 7.97 -6.25
CA VAL A 124 1.29 7.22 -5.69
C VAL A 124 2.44 8.16 -5.36
N LEU A 125 2.94 8.06 -4.14
CA LEU A 125 4.14 8.75 -3.66
C LEU A 125 5.20 7.71 -3.35
N MET A 126 6.35 7.80 -3.99
CA MET A 126 7.47 6.89 -3.78
C MET A 126 8.68 7.67 -3.27
N GLU A 127 9.35 7.14 -2.25
CA GLU A 127 10.68 7.64 -1.87
C GLU A 127 11.69 7.36 -2.98
N GLU A 128 12.60 8.30 -3.23
CA GLU A 128 13.67 8.11 -4.25
C GLU A 128 14.52 6.87 -3.97
N SER A 129 14.66 6.46 -2.70
CA SER A 129 15.38 5.25 -2.30
C SER A 129 14.91 3.99 -3.03
N ILE A 130 13.60 3.89 -3.33
CA ILE A 130 13.00 2.76 -4.05
C ILE A 130 13.62 2.59 -5.45
N LEU A 131 13.95 3.69 -6.10
CA LEU A 131 14.58 3.67 -7.43
C LEU A 131 16.02 3.12 -7.38
N ARG A 132 16.64 3.13 -6.19
CA ARG A 132 18.05 2.79 -5.98
C ARG A 132 18.28 1.42 -5.33
N TYR A 133 17.29 0.86 -4.65
CA TYR A 133 17.41 -0.46 -4.03
C TYR A 133 17.56 -1.54 -5.10
N ARG A 134 18.52 -2.45 -4.87
CA ARG A 134 18.81 -3.59 -5.75
C ARG A 134 18.02 -4.81 -5.30
N THR A 135 16.69 -4.75 -5.40
CA THR A 135 15.77 -5.82 -5.00
C THR A 135 15.80 -7.00 -5.98
N ALA A 136 16.15 -6.75 -7.23
CA ALA A 136 16.26 -7.76 -8.28
C ALA A 136 17.60 -7.60 -9.03
N ASP A 137 17.89 -8.50 -9.96
CA ASP A 137 19.02 -8.35 -10.84
C ASP A 137 18.93 -7.06 -11.70
N PRO A 138 20.04 -6.60 -12.30
CA PRO A 138 20.07 -5.33 -13.04
C PRO A 138 19.06 -5.25 -14.18
N ASP A 139 18.78 -6.36 -14.87
CA ASP A 139 17.85 -6.37 -16.02
C ASP A 139 16.40 -6.26 -15.54
N ALA A 140 16.03 -7.00 -14.49
CA ALA A 140 14.71 -6.88 -13.85
C ALA A 140 14.50 -5.49 -13.24
N MET A 141 15.52 -4.92 -12.60
CA MET A 141 15.47 -3.54 -12.07
C MET A 141 15.30 -2.53 -13.19
N ARG A 142 16.06 -2.64 -14.28
CA ARG A 142 15.95 -1.78 -15.47
C ARG A 142 14.55 -1.89 -16.08
N GLY A 143 14.02 -3.11 -16.19
CA GLY A 143 12.66 -3.37 -16.67
C GLY A 143 11.62 -2.69 -15.76
N GLN A 144 11.76 -2.80 -14.46
CA GLN A 144 10.88 -2.18 -13.47
C GLN A 144 10.87 -0.65 -13.55
N LEU A 145 12.04 -0.03 -13.63
CA LEU A 145 12.16 1.44 -13.71
C LEU A 145 11.60 1.97 -15.04
N ARG A 146 11.86 1.28 -16.17
CA ARG A 146 11.26 1.62 -17.46
C ARG A 146 9.73 1.50 -17.43
N HIS A 147 9.21 0.51 -16.72
CA HIS A 147 7.77 0.35 -16.56
C HIS A 147 7.14 1.52 -15.79
N LEU A 148 7.81 2.07 -14.78
CA LEU A 148 7.33 3.30 -14.10
C LEU A 148 7.19 4.45 -15.11
N LEU A 149 8.15 4.63 -16.02
CA LEU A 149 8.07 5.64 -17.08
C LEU A 149 6.89 5.39 -18.05
N THR A 150 6.50 4.14 -18.25
CA THR A 150 5.36 3.75 -19.11
C THR A 150 4.01 4.04 -18.44
N VAL A 151 3.88 3.84 -17.13
CA VAL A 151 2.60 4.05 -16.42
C VAL A 151 2.39 5.51 -15.98
N MET A 152 3.45 6.30 -15.82
CA MET A 152 3.35 7.72 -15.44
C MET A 152 2.38 8.56 -16.30
N PRO A 153 2.31 8.42 -17.64
CA PRO A 153 1.43 9.24 -18.47
C PRO A 153 -0.03 8.78 -18.48
N LEU A 154 -0.39 7.68 -17.80
CA LEU A 154 -1.78 7.23 -17.74
C LEU A 154 -2.66 8.23 -17.00
N ALA A 155 -3.83 8.53 -17.55
CA ALA A 155 -4.78 9.47 -16.94
C ALA A 155 -5.29 9.03 -15.56
N SER A 156 -5.24 7.72 -15.29
CA SER A 156 -5.58 7.12 -13.99
C SER A 156 -4.48 7.25 -12.95
N VAL A 157 -3.25 7.65 -13.34
CA VAL A 157 -2.06 7.61 -12.48
C VAL A 157 -1.54 9.03 -12.22
N SER A 158 -1.28 9.33 -10.95
CA SER A 158 -0.44 10.45 -10.52
C SER A 158 0.73 9.85 -9.74
N LEU A 159 1.93 9.88 -10.32
CA LEU A 159 3.15 9.37 -9.69
C LEU A 159 4.05 10.54 -9.26
N GLY A 160 4.27 10.67 -7.96
CA GLY A 160 5.22 11.57 -7.35
C GLY A 160 6.41 10.80 -6.77
N ILE A 161 7.61 11.38 -6.91
CA ILE A 161 8.84 10.90 -6.26
C ILE A 161 9.25 11.91 -5.21
N ILE A 162 9.49 11.46 -3.98
CA ILE A 162 10.04 12.31 -2.92
C ILE A 162 11.56 12.18 -2.99
N PRO A 163 12.26 13.24 -3.47
CA PRO A 163 13.70 13.17 -3.68
C PRO A 163 14.47 13.18 -2.34
N PHE A 164 15.68 12.64 -2.33
CA PHE A 164 16.57 12.69 -1.16
C PHE A 164 16.85 14.13 -0.68
N THR A 165 16.76 15.09 -1.58
CA THR A 165 16.99 16.50 -1.31
C THR A 165 15.77 17.25 -0.79
N ALA A 166 14.60 16.58 -0.67
CA ALA A 166 13.39 17.22 -0.16
C ALA A 166 13.56 17.69 1.28
N GLN A 167 13.20 18.95 1.56
CA GLN A 167 13.08 19.44 2.94
C GLN A 167 11.89 18.72 3.60
N ARG A 168 12.16 17.94 4.64
CA ARG A 168 11.14 17.12 5.30
C ARG A 168 10.23 17.94 6.22
N THR A 169 8.94 17.89 5.95
CA THR A 169 7.86 18.34 6.84
C THR A 169 7.14 17.16 7.49
N VAL A 170 7.19 16.00 6.82
CA VAL A 170 6.79 14.68 7.35
C VAL A 170 7.98 13.75 7.21
N TRP A 171 8.30 13.01 8.28
CA TRP A 171 9.39 12.03 8.28
C TRP A 171 9.01 10.81 7.40
N PRO A 172 9.98 9.99 6.95
CA PRO A 172 9.67 8.75 6.25
C PRO A 172 8.87 7.81 7.14
N LEU A 173 7.76 7.30 6.59
CA LEU A 173 6.83 6.41 7.28
C LEU A 173 6.94 4.98 6.74
N GLU A 174 6.24 4.06 7.39
CA GLU A 174 5.89 2.77 6.80
C GLU A 174 5.04 2.94 5.54
N ALA A 175 5.09 1.95 4.65
CA ALA A 175 4.25 1.96 3.45
C ALA A 175 2.78 1.80 3.84
N PHE A 176 1.91 2.62 3.23
CA PHE A 176 0.46 2.51 3.44
C PHE A 176 -0.33 2.76 2.16
N TYR A 177 -1.50 2.14 2.11
CA TYR A 177 -2.48 2.25 1.03
C TYR A 177 -3.78 2.76 1.62
N LEU A 178 -4.23 3.94 1.22
CA LEU A 178 -5.52 4.50 1.64
C LEU A 178 -6.53 4.30 0.50
N HIS A 179 -7.47 3.39 0.72
CA HIS A 179 -8.52 3.04 -0.22
C HIS A 179 -9.76 3.89 0.04
N ASP A 180 -10.04 4.82 -0.88
CA ASP A 180 -11.01 5.90 -0.70
C ASP A 180 -10.73 6.62 0.64
N ASP A 181 -11.73 6.77 1.49
CA ASP A 181 -11.57 7.25 2.86
C ASP A 181 -12.14 6.20 3.85
N THR A 182 -12.06 4.90 3.49
CA THR A 182 -12.73 3.82 4.22
C THR A 182 -11.80 2.86 4.91
N VAL A 183 -10.62 2.61 4.34
CA VAL A 183 -9.62 1.73 4.94
C VAL A 183 -8.21 2.17 4.57
N ALA A 184 -7.31 2.20 5.55
CA ALA A 184 -5.87 2.24 5.34
C ALA A 184 -5.28 0.85 5.59
N VAL A 185 -4.45 0.38 4.65
CA VAL A 185 -3.72 -0.89 4.78
C VAL A 185 -2.25 -0.57 4.95
N VAL A 186 -1.66 -1.09 6.02
CA VAL A 186 -0.25 -0.92 6.37
C VAL A 186 0.44 -2.27 6.37
N GLU A 187 1.54 -2.38 5.63
CA GLU A 187 2.34 -3.59 5.56
C GLU A 187 3.55 -3.47 6.48
N THR A 188 3.60 -4.29 7.53
CA THR A 188 4.77 -4.41 8.42
C THR A 188 5.56 -5.68 8.10
N LEU A 189 6.72 -5.88 8.74
CA LEU A 189 7.52 -7.09 8.54
C LEU A 189 6.75 -8.39 8.85
N THR A 190 5.88 -8.36 9.85
CA THR A 190 5.22 -9.57 10.38
C THR A 190 3.72 -9.64 10.11
N ALA A 191 3.09 -8.53 9.68
CA ALA A 191 1.65 -8.45 9.57
C ALA A 191 1.16 -7.41 8.56
N GLU A 192 -0.05 -7.63 8.07
CA GLU A 192 -0.91 -6.62 7.46
C GLU A 192 -1.81 -6.02 8.55
N ILE A 193 -1.91 -4.70 8.58
CA ILE A 193 -2.77 -3.97 9.50
C ILE A 193 -3.81 -3.22 8.69
N LYS A 194 -5.10 -3.44 8.98
CA LYS A 194 -6.22 -2.70 8.38
C LYS A 194 -6.78 -1.71 9.40
N VAL A 195 -6.71 -0.44 9.06
CA VAL A 195 -7.20 0.68 9.86
C VAL A 195 -8.51 1.18 9.26
N THR A 196 -9.58 1.22 10.06
CA THR A 196 -10.92 1.67 9.64
C THR A 196 -11.49 2.76 10.54
N GLN A 197 -10.80 3.10 11.62
CA GLN A 197 -11.23 4.15 12.54
C GLN A 197 -11.15 5.52 11.85
N PRO A 198 -12.23 6.30 11.84
CA PRO A 198 -12.28 7.59 11.13
C PRO A 198 -11.19 8.56 11.53
N ARG A 199 -10.84 8.63 12.81
CA ARG A 199 -9.78 9.50 13.33
C ARG A 199 -8.39 9.09 12.79
N GLU A 200 -8.08 7.79 12.80
CA GLU A 200 -6.81 7.29 12.28
C GLU A 200 -6.72 7.44 10.76
N LEU A 201 -7.83 7.20 10.04
CA LEU A 201 -7.91 7.45 8.59
C LEU A 201 -7.61 8.92 8.26
N ALA A 202 -8.11 9.86 9.08
CA ALA A 202 -7.81 11.27 8.92
C ALA A 202 -6.31 11.59 9.14
N ASP A 203 -5.63 10.89 10.06
CA ASP A 203 -4.20 11.03 10.27
C ASP A 203 -3.39 10.51 9.06
N TYR A 204 -3.77 9.36 8.47
CA TYR A 204 -3.15 8.87 7.23
C TYR A 204 -3.39 9.81 6.05
N ALA A 205 -4.59 10.37 5.92
CA ALA A 205 -4.90 11.34 4.86
C ALA A 205 -4.08 12.63 5.02
N LYS A 206 -3.92 13.12 6.26
CA LYS A 206 -3.08 14.28 6.60
C LYS A 206 -1.60 14.01 6.32
N ALA A 207 -1.09 12.84 6.71
CA ALA A 207 0.29 12.44 6.42
C ALA A 207 0.53 12.37 4.91
N PHE A 208 -0.40 11.76 4.14
CA PHE A 208 -0.32 11.69 2.69
C PHE A 208 -0.28 13.07 2.04
N ALA A 209 -1.10 14.03 2.50
CA ALA A 209 -1.09 15.39 1.98
C ALA A 209 0.27 16.08 2.21
N GLY A 210 0.83 15.97 3.41
CA GLY A 210 2.17 16.55 3.71
C GLY A 210 3.29 15.88 2.91
N LEU A 211 3.21 14.55 2.68
CA LEU A 211 4.16 13.82 1.83
C LEU A 211 4.04 14.27 0.36
N ALA A 212 2.83 14.54 -0.13
CA ALA A 212 2.58 14.99 -1.50
C ALA A 212 3.19 16.37 -1.79
N GLU A 213 3.25 17.26 -0.80
CA GLU A 213 3.89 18.58 -0.92
C GLU A 213 5.41 18.50 -1.12
N MET A 214 6.03 17.40 -0.67
CA MET A 214 7.48 17.18 -0.82
C MET A 214 7.84 16.44 -2.12
N ALA A 215 6.86 15.89 -2.82
CA ALA A 215 7.08 15.09 -4.01
C ALA A 215 7.25 15.96 -5.26
N VAL A 216 8.09 15.49 -6.18
CA VAL A 216 8.20 16.03 -7.53
C VAL A 216 7.45 15.14 -8.52
N TYR A 217 6.92 15.74 -9.57
CA TYR A 217 6.06 15.09 -10.55
C TYR A 217 6.55 15.36 -11.98
N GLY A 218 5.91 14.73 -12.96
CA GLY A 218 6.15 14.99 -14.38
C GLY A 218 7.61 14.80 -14.79
N ASP A 219 8.19 15.77 -15.49
CA ASP A 219 9.54 15.67 -16.03
C ASP A 219 10.63 15.58 -14.96
N THR A 220 10.43 16.22 -13.81
CA THR A 220 11.39 16.12 -12.68
C THR A 220 11.43 14.69 -12.13
N ALA A 221 10.28 14.07 -11.89
CA ALA A 221 10.20 12.68 -11.47
C ALA A 221 10.78 11.73 -12.54
N ARG A 222 10.49 11.99 -13.81
CA ARG A 222 11.05 11.24 -14.94
C ARG A 222 12.58 11.28 -14.95
N THR A 223 13.17 12.45 -14.70
CA THR A 223 14.62 12.61 -14.62
C THR A 223 15.24 11.77 -13.50
N LEU A 224 14.60 11.70 -12.33
CA LEU A 224 15.07 10.87 -11.22
C LEU A 224 15.03 9.37 -11.56
N ILE A 225 13.95 8.92 -12.22
CA ILE A 225 13.82 7.53 -12.66
C ILE A 225 14.88 7.22 -13.74
N GLN A 226 15.09 8.11 -14.72
CA GLN A 226 16.10 7.91 -15.75
C GLN A 226 17.51 7.84 -15.16
N ALA A 227 17.86 8.74 -14.25
CA ALA A 227 19.13 8.71 -13.54
C ALA A 227 19.34 7.42 -12.73
N ALA A 228 18.25 6.81 -12.23
CA ALA A 228 18.33 5.51 -11.57
C ALA A 228 18.56 4.36 -12.57
N ILE A 229 17.98 4.44 -13.78
CA ILE A 229 18.23 3.47 -14.87
C ILE A 229 19.70 3.53 -15.29
N ASP A 230 20.21 4.74 -15.53
CA ASP A 230 21.58 4.95 -15.98
C ASP A 230 22.61 4.45 -14.96
N ALA A 231 22.29 4.53 -13.67
CA ALA A 231 23.13 4.01 -12.60
C ALA A 231 23.06 2.47 -12.40
N LEU A 232 22.31 1.75 -13.25
CA LEU A 232 22.28 0.28 -13.27
C LEU A 232 23.35 -0.33 -14.22
N GLU A 233 24.09 0.49 -14.94
CA GLU A 233 25.17 0.10 -15.86
C GLU A 233 26.41 -0.41 -15.13
#